data_7039dd389126c5262348a4141e7fef93
#
_entry.id   7039dd389126c5262348a4141e7fef93
#
_cell.length_a   1.000
_cell.length_b   1.000
_cell.length_c   1.000
_cell.angle_alpha   90.00
_cell.angle_beta   90.00
_cell.angle_gamma   90.00
#
_symmetry.space_group_name_H-M   'P 1'
#
loop_
_entity.id
_entity.type
_entity.pdbx_description
1 polymer ?
#
loop_
_entity_poly.entity_id
_entity_poly.type
_entity_poly.pdbx_seq_one_letter_code
_entity_poly.pdbx_strand_id
1 'polypeptide(L)'
;MPRESLHRQNIIACIWDFDKTLIPGYMQAPIFRAYNIDEESFWREVNALPEIYGERGTRVSHDTVYLNHLISHVKNGDLKGLTNQRLRELGGELEFYPGIAELFDRLRELPESQPQYRKHNIRLEHYIVSTGLAEMIRGSAIAPHVDDIFACEFIEAP
;
A
#
# COMPACT_ATOMS: atom_id res chain seq x y z
N MET A 1 -46.93 0.94 7.05
CA MET A 1 -45.58 1.05 7.57
C MET A 1 -44.69 1.46 6.43
N PRO A 2 -43.97 2.57 6.49
CA PRO A 2 -43.00 2.91 5.44
C PRO A 2 -41.91 1.84 5.46
N ARG A 3 -41.61 1.24 4.31
CA ARG A 3 -40.43 0.39 4.14
C ARG A 3 -39.20 1.25 4.45
N GLU A 4 -38.52 0.95 5.55
CA GLU A 4 -37.17 1.48 5.77
C GLU A 4 -36.37 1.12 4.52
N SER A 5 -35.83 2.13 3.85
CA SER A 5 -34.97 1.96 2.71
C SER A 5 -33.70 1.24 3.23
N LEU A 6 -33.56 -0.03 2.88
CA LEU A 6 -32.44 -0.91 3.26
C LEU A 6 -31.08 -0.43 2.76
N HIS A 7 -31.01 0.70 2.05
CA HIS A 7 -29.77 1.21 1.43
C HIS A 7 -29.71 2.75 1.49
N ARG A 8 -29.59 3.31 2.70
CA ARG A 8 -29.05 4.67 2.80
C ARG A 8 -27.52 4.57 2.70
N GLN A 9 -27.00 4.66 1.48
CA GLN A 9 -25.56 4.84 1.28
C GLN A 9 -25.23 6.29 1.66
N ASN A 10 -24.59 6.43 2.82
CA ASN A 10 -24.10 7.71 3.34
C ASN A 10 -22.58 7.71 3.51
N ILE A 11 -21.89 6.72 2.98
CA ILE A 11 -20.44 6.58 3.00
C ILE A 11 -19.91 6.89 1.61
N ILE A 12 -18.94 7.79 1.56
CA ILE A 12 -18.12 8.06 0.37
C ILE A 12 -16.73 7.47 0.65
N ALA A 13 -16.39 6.41 -0.08
CA ALA A 13 -15.05 5.81 0.01
C ALA A 13 -14.09 6.50 -0.97
N CYS A 14 -13.02 7.07 -0.45
CA CYS A 14 -11.87 7.52 -1.22
C CYS A 14 -10.85 6.37 -1.28
N ILE A 15 -10.60 5.86 -2.48
CA ILE A 15 -9.66 4.77 -2.71
C ILE A 15 -8.38 5.36 -3.27
N TRP A 16 -7.26 5.11 -2.58
CA TRP A 16 -5.95 5.67 -2.89
C TRP A 16 -5.00 4.56 -3.34
N ASP A 17 -4.31 4.81 -4.43
CA ASP A 17 -3.07 4.09 -4.72
C ASP A 17 -1.94 4.64 -3.83
N PHE A 18 -0.85 3.89 -3.66
CA PHE A 18 0.20 4.23 -2.71
C PHE A 18 1.48 4.74 -3.37
N ASP A 19 2.16 3.86 -4.13
CA ASP A 19 3.44 4.17 -4.76
C ASP A 19 3.29 5.25 -5.84
N LYS A 20 4.12 6.31 -5.79
CA LYS A 20 4.06 7.47 -6.71
C LYS A 20 2.73 8.25 -6.67
N THR A 21 1.85 7.91 -5.75
CA THR A 21 0.57 8.60 -5.51
C THR A 21 0.59 9.31 -4.16
N LEU A 22 0.85 8.61 -3.07
CA LEU A 22 0.99 9.18 -1.73
C LEU A 22 2.45 9.46 -1.36
N ILE A 23 3.37 8.68 -1.90
CA ILE A 23 4.82 8.82 -1.76
C ILE A 23 5.46 9.09 -3.14
N PRO A 24 6.62 9.79 -3.19
CA PRO A 24 7.26 10.16 -4.47
C PRO A 24 7.91 8.98 -5.22
N GLY A 25 8.17 7.86 -4.55
CA GLY A 25 8.85 6.69 -5.09
C GLY A 25 8.12 5.39 -4.85
N TYR A 26 8.88 4.31 -4.78
CA TYR A 26 8.40 2.99 -4.42
C TYR A 26 8.67 2.71 -2.94
N MET A 27 7.72 2.05 -2.27
CA MET A 27 7.83 1.73 -0.84
C MET A 27 8.99 0.78 -0.51
N GLN A 28 9.56 0.08 -1.50
CA GLN A 28 10.68 -0.85 -1.30
C GLN A 28 12.03 -0.15 -1.05
N ALA A 29 12.15 1.15 -1.33
CA ALA A 29 13.40 1.89 -1.19
C ALA A 29 14.05 1.79 0.22
N PRO A 30 13.32 1.86 1.35
CA PRO A 30 13.88 1.59 2.67
C PRO A 30 14.46 0.18 2.83
N ILE A 31 13.84 -0.84 2.21
CA ILE A 31 14.34 -2.21 2.23
C ILE A 31 15.71 -2.26 1.53
N PHE A 32 15.81 -1.69 0.34
CA PHE A 32 17.05 -1.69 -0.42
C PHE A 32 18.17 -0.99 0.33
N ARG A 33 17.89 0.15 0.96
CA ARG A 33 18.88 0.84 1.80
C ARG A 33 19.31 0.00 3.00
N ALA A 34 18.36 -0.60 3.72
CA ALA A 34 18.66 -1.35 4.93
C ALA A 34 19.50 -2.62 4.68
N TYR A 35 19.33 -3.23 3.51
CA TYR A 35 20.03 -4.46 3.13
C TYR A 35 21.10 -4.27 2.07
N ASN A 36 21.43 -3.02 1.73
CA ASN A 36 22.45 -2.67 0.74
C ASN A 36 22.24 -3.35 -0.62
N ILE A 37 20.98 -3.39 -1.07
CA ILE A 37 20.60 -3.90 -2.38
C ILE A 37 20.63 -2.74 -3.38
N ASP A 38 21.24 -2.96 -4.55
CA ASP A 38 21.21 -2.01 -5.65
C ASP A 38 19.80 -1.98 -6.28
N GLU A 39 19.09 -0.88 -6.07
CA GLU A 39 17.71 -0.71 -6.50
C GLU A 39 17.56 -0.83 -8.02
N GLU A 40 18.50 -0.26 -8.79
CA GLU A 40 18.44 -0.30 -10.25
C GLU A 40 18.61 -1.74 -10.77
N SER A 41 19.55 -2.49 -10.22
CA SER A 41 19.74 -3.90 -10.55
C SER A 41 18.54 -4.74 -10.18
N PHE A 42 17.97 -4.54 -9.00
CA PHE A 42 16.77 -5.25 -8.56
C PHE A 42 15.60 -5.06 -9.55
N TRP A 43 15.29 -3.81 -9.90
CA TRP A 43 14.20 -3.54 -10.82
C TRP A 43 14.48 -3.99 -12.26
N ARG A 44 15.74 -3.95 -12.70
CA ARG A 44 16.13 -4.52 -13.98
C ARG A 44 15.89 -6.03 -14.04
N GLU A 45 16.23 -6.75 -12.98
CA GLU A 45 15.96 -8.18 -12.85
C GLU A 45 14.46 -8.47 -12.83
N VAL A 46 13.69 -7.77 -12.00
CA VAL A 46 12.23 -7.89 -11.93
C VAL A 46 11.58 -7.68 -13.29
N ASN A 47 12.00 -6.67 -14.03
CA ASN A 47 11.43 -6.35 -15.34
C ASN A 47 11.73 -7.42 -16.42
N ALA A 48 12.77 -8.22 -16.25
CA ALA A 48 13.09 -9.33 -17.14
C ALA A 48 12.28 -10.61 -16.82
N LEU A 49 11.75 -10.75 -15.60
CA LEU A 49 11.07 -11.99 -15.18
C LEU A 49 9.85 -12.38 -16.01
N PRO A 50 8.98 -11.45 -16.45
CA PRO A 50 7.83 -11.83 -17.29
C PRO A 50 8.21 -12.53 -18.59
N GLU A 51 9.27 -12.09 -19.25
CA GLU A 51 9.78 -12.72 -20.46
C GLU A 51 10.39 -14.10 -20.13
N ILE A 52 11.27 -14.17 -19.13
CA ILE A 52 11.93 -15.41 -18.69
C ILE A 52 10.91 -16.49 -18.31
N TYR A 53 9.86 -16.12 -17.56
CA TYR A 53 8.80 -17.06 -17.20
C TYR A 53 7.89 -17.40 -18.39
N GLY A 54 7.65 -16.43 -19.28
CA GLY A 54 6.87 -16.62 -20.50
C GLY A 54 7.48 -17.69 -21.42
N GLU A 55 8.81 -17.67 -21.61
CA GLU A 55 9.54 -18.71 -22.36
C GLU A 55 9.39 -20.12 -21.75
N ARG A 56 9.16 -20.20 -20.43
CA ARG A 56 8.88 -21.44 -19.70
C ARG A 56 7.40 -21.82 -19.66
N GLY A 57 6.55 -21.10 -20.39
CA GLY A 57 5.11 -21.34 -20.44
C GLY A 57 4.36 -20.84 -19.20
N THR A 58 4.97 -20.02 -18.34
CA THR A 58 4.35 -19.46 -17.13
C THR A 58 4.06 -17.97 -17.30
N ARG A 59 2.78 -17.60 -17.27
CA ARG A 59 2.39 -16.20 -17.30
C ARG A 59 2.47 -15.59 -15.89
N VAL A 60 3.22 -14.49 -15.73
CA VAL A 60 3.32 -13.74 -14.48
C VAL A 60 2.85 -12.31 -14.69
N SER A 61 2.34 -11.68 -13.62
CA SER A 61 1.95 -10.27 -13.64
C SER A 61 3.18 -9.38 -13.46
N HIS A 62 3.31 -8.35 -14.28
CA HIS A 62 4.34 -7.32 -14.14
C HIS A 62 4.27 -6.59 -12.80
N ASP A 63 3.05 -6.40 -12.28
CA ASP A 63 2.83 -5.58 -11.08
C ASP A 63 3.16 -6.31 -9.77
N THR A 64 3.18 -7.67 -9.79
CA THR A 64 3.35 -8.46 -8.56
C THR A 64 4.52 -9.43 -8.61
N VAL A 65 5.18 -9.61 -9.75
CA VAL A 65 6.31 -10.55 -9.89
C VAL A 65 7.49 -10.19 -8.97
N TYR A 66 7.67 -8.92 -8.64
CA TYR A 66 8.69 -8.45 -7.71
C TYR A 66 8.55 -9.07 -6.32
N LEU A 67 7.34 -9.40 -5.87
CA LEU A 67 7.11 -10.07 -4.58
C LEU A 67 7.78 -11.44 -4.55
N ASN A 68 7.68 -12.19 -5.64
CA ASN A 68 8.37 -13.47 -5.77
C ASN A 68 9.89 -13.30 -5.81
N HIS A 69 10.36 -12.22 -6.42
CA HIS A 69 11.79 -11.88 -6.46
C HIS A 69 12.31 -11.52 -5.08
N LEU A 70 11.57 -10.73 -4.29
CA LEU A 70 11.88 -10.47 -2.88
C LEU A 70 11.98 -11.75 -2.05
N ILE A 71 11.03 -12.68 -2.22
CA ILE A 71 11.08 -13.99 -1.54
C ILE A 71 12.34 -14.76 -1.93
N SER A 72 12.76 -14.66 -3.18
CA SER A 72 14.00 -15.30 -3.64
C SER A 72 15.23 -14.71 -2.96
N HIS A 73 15.30 -13.40 -2.81
CA HIS A 73 16.36 -12.72 -2.05
C HIS A 73 16.37 -13.10 -0.56
N VAL A 74 15.18 -13.27 0.05
CA VAL A 74 15.09 -13.79 1.44
C VAL A 74 15.66 -15.20 1.52
N LYS A 75 15.30 -16.09 0.59
CA LYS A 75 15.80 -17.48 0.55
C LYS A 75 17.30 -17.59 0.27
N ASN A 76 17.82 -16.69 -0.55
CA ASN A 76 19.26 -16.63 -0.86
C ASN A 76 20.07 -16.02 0.29
N GLY A 77 19.45 -15.38 1.25
CA GLY A 77 20.11 -14.75 2.40
C GLY A 77 20.48 -13.29 2.21
N ASP A 78 20.17 -12.68 1.07
CA ASP A 78 20.43 -11.27 0.79
C ASP A 78 19.56 -10.36 1.69
N LEU A 79 18.34 -10.82 2.00
CA LEU A 79 17.38 -10.16 2.90
C LEU A 79 17.24 -10.92 4.22
N LYS A 80 18.35 -11.36 4.80
CA LYS A 80 18.35 -12.12 6.05
C LYS A 80 17.72 -11.34 7.19
N GLY A 81 16.69 -11.94 7.82
CA GLY A 81 15.98 -11.33 8.95
C GLY A 81 14.90 -10.35 8.53
N LEU A 82 14.55 -10.27 7.25
CA LEU A 82 13.38 -9.53 6.81
C LEU A 82 12.13 -10.30 7.25
N THR A 83 11.39 -9.70 8.17
CA THR A 83 10.12 -10.19 8.73
C THR A 83 9.02 -9.16 8.49
N ASN A 84 7.75 -9.52 8.72
CA ASN A 84 6.64 -8.58 8.68
C ASN A 84 6.83 -7.43 9.69
N GLN A 85 7.36 -7.74 10.87
CA GLN A 85 7.72 -6.71 11.85
C GLN A 85 8.80 -5.76 11.30
N ARG A 86 9.85 -6.30 10.66
CA ARG A 86 10.89 -5.46 10.06
C ARG A 86 10.37 -4.61 8.91
N LEU A 87 9.46 -5.14 8.10
CA LEU A 87 8.77 -4.37 7.06
C LEU A 87 7.98 -3.20 7.66
N ARG A 88 7.27 -3.43 8.76
CA ARG A 88 6.53 -2.39 9.49
C ARG A 88 7.44 -1.30 10.04
N GLU A 89 8.60 -1.67 10.60
CA GLU A 89 9.61 -0.70 11.06
C GLU A 89 10.14 0.15 9.91
N LEU A 90 10.49 -0.47 8.78
CA LEU A 90 10.96 0.22 7.58
C LEU A 90 9.88 1.10 6.93
N GLY A 91 8.62 0.75 7.10
CA GLY A 91 7.48 1.59 6.72
C GLY A 91 7.49 2.96 7.38
N GLY A 92 8.02 3.05 8.62
CA GLY A 92 8.20 4.31 9.33
C GLY A 92 9.21 5.28 8.70
N GLU A 93 10.06 4.79 7.76
CA GLU A 93 11.01 5.61 7.02
C GLU A 93 10.44 6.20 5.71
N LEU A 94 9.19 5.88 5.37
CA LEU A 94 8.57 6.37 4.15
C LEU A 94 8.25 7.86 4.24
N GLU A 95 8.67 8.60 3.23
CA GLU A 95 8.41 10.01 3.09
C GLU A 95 7.20 10.24 2.18
N PHE A 96 6.24 10.99 2.66
CA PHE A 96 5.01 11.33 1.93
C PHE A 96 5.14 12.66 1.22
N TYR A 97 4.33 12.88 0.18
CA TYR A 97 4.18 14.23 -0.35
C TYR A 97 3.67 15.16 0.74
N PRO A 98 4.15 16.43 0.78
CA PRO A 98 3.73 17.40 1.77
C PRO A 98 2.21 17.58 1.82
N GLY A 99 1.64 17.55 3.02
CA GLY A 99 0.22 17.80 3.25
C GLY A 99 -0.72 16.60 3.03
N ILE A 100 -0.22 15.41 2.79
CA ILE A 100 -1.06 14.21 2.55
C ILE A 100 -1.89 13.86 3.80
N ALA A 101 -1.29 13.81 4.98
CA ALA A 101 -2.01 13.49 6.21
C ALA A 101 -3.10 14.53 6.50
N GLU A 102 -2.76 15.81 6.38
CA GLU A 102 -3.71 16.92 6.57
C GLU A 102 -4.82 16.91 5.50
N LEU A 103 -4.53 16.46 4.28
CA LEU A 103 -5.55 16.31 3.24
C LEU A 103 -6.60 15.28 3.65
N PHE A 104 -6.20 14.14 4.19
CA PHE A 104 -7.10 13.08 4.62
C PHE A 104 -8.04 13.58 5.74
N ASP A 105 -7.48 14.23 6.75
CA ASP A 105 -8.27 14.80 7.85
C ASP A 105 -9.26 15.87 7.36
N ARG A 106 -8.81 16.77 6.49
CA ARG A 106 -9.66 17.82 5.91
C ARG A 106 -10.79 17.26 5.03
N LEU A 107 -10.50 16.21 4.25
CA LEU A 107 -11.53 15.54 3.45
C LEU A 107 -12.56 14.84 4.35
N ARG A 108 -12.13 14.23 5.45
CA ARG A 108 -13.02 13.57 6.42
C ARG A 108 -13.95 14.58 7.12
N GLU A 109 -13.47 15.77 7.40
CA GLU A 109 -14.24 16.85 8.01
C GLU A 109 -15.20 17.56 7.02
N LEU A 110 -14.93 17.47 5.72
CA LEU A 110 -15.67 18.22 4.71
C LEU A 110 -17.19 18.01 4.77
N PRO A 111 -17.73 16.77 4.89
CA PRO A 111 -19.17 16.58 4.97
C PRO A 111 -19.81 17.22 6.21
N GLU A 112 -19.10 17.24 7.32
CA GLU A 112 -19.61 17.84 8.56
C GLU A 112 -19.50 19.36 8.57
N SER A 113 -18.53 19.94 7.88
CA SER A 113 -18.29 21.37 7.78
C SER A 113 -19.34 22.09 6.92
N GLN A 114 -20.06 21.37 6.05
CA GLN A 114 -21.02 21.91 5.09
C GLN A 114 -22.47 21.60 5.50
N PRO A 115 -23.32 22.62 5.80
CA PRO A 115 -24.69 22.40 6.26
C PRO A 115 -25.55 21.54 5.33
N GLN A 116 -25.32 21.66 4.01
CA GLN A 116 -26.06 20.88 2.99
C GLN A 116 -25.74 19.37 3.05
N TYR A 117 -24.56 18.97 3.56
CA TYR A 117 -24.15 17.57 3.66
C TYR A 117 -24.46 16.99 5.05
N ARG A 118 -24.31 17.78 6.10
CA ARG A 118 -24.53 17.35 7.50
C ARG A 118 -25.89 16.69 7.71
N LYS A 119 -26.98 17.23 7.11
CA LYS A 119 -28.35 16.67 7.22
C LYS A 119 -28.50 15.27 6.64
N HIS A 120 -27.52 14.80 5.84
CA HIS A 120 -27.55 13.49 5.20
C HIS A 120 -26.69 12.47 5.93
N ASN A 121 -26.02 12.85 7.03
CA ASN A 121 -25.08 12.01 7.77
C ASN A 121 -24.03 11.35 6.87
N ILE A 122 -23.52 12.12 5.89
CA ILE A 122 -22.49 11.64 4.98
C ILE A 122 -21.18 11.49 5.77
N ARG A 123 -20.54 10.33 5.64
CA ARG A 123 -19.18 10.07 6.13
C ARG A 123 -18.24 9.83 4.96
N LEU A 124 -17.00 10.27 5.11
CA LEU A 124 -15.96 10.03 4.15
C LEU A 124 -14.93 9.08 4.77
N GLU A 125 -14.64 8.00 4.08
CA GLU A 125 -13.70 6.97 4.51
C GLU A 125 -12.54 6.88 3.51
N HIS A 126 -11.35 6.58 4.00
CA HIS A 126 -10.12 6.47 3.19
C HIS A 126 -9.62 5.03 3.20
N TYR A 127 -9.42 4.49 2.02
CA TYR A 127 -8.89 3.15 1.81
C TYR A 127 -7.66 3.19 0.92
N ILE A 128 -6.63 2.43 1.28
CA ILE A 128 -5.48 2.23 0.41
C ILE A 128 -5.64 0.90 -0.31
N VAL A 129 -5.47 0.91 -1.64
CA VAL A 129 -5.41 -0.30 -2.47
C VAL A 129 -4.08 -0.28 -3.22
N SER A 130 -3.23 -1.26 -2.95
CA SER A 130 -1.87 -1.30 -3.49
C SER A 130 -1.43 -2.72 -3.84
N THR A 131 -0.59 -2.88 -4.83
CA THR A 131 0.17 -4.12 -5.07
C THR A 131 1.43 -4.20 -4.20
N GLY A 132 1.65 -3.20 -3.35
CA GLY A 132 2.77 -3.12 -2.43
C GLY A 132 2.58 -3.94 -1.15
N LEU A 133 3.48 -3.74 -0.19
CA LEU A 133 3.55 -4.51 1.06
C LEU A 133 2.70 -3.86 2.16
N ALA A 134 1.65 -4.55 2.59
CA ALA A 134 0.70 -4.06 3.60
C ALA A 134 1.41 -3.66 4.91
N GLU A 135 2.39 -4.43 5.36
CA GLU A 135 3.10 -4.14 6.60
C GLU A 135 3.93 -2.85 6.54
N MET A 136 4.47 -2.50 5.38
CA MET A 136 5.14 -1.21 5.21
C MET A 136 4.14 -0.06 5.28
N ILE A 137 2.97 -0.21 4.66
CA ILE A 137 1.91 0.82 4.74
C ILE A 137 1.41 0.95 6.18
N ARG A 138 1.17 -0.16 6.89
CA ARG A 138 0.74 -0.19 8.30
C ARG A 138 1.77 0.44 9.25
N GLY A 139 3.06 0.38 8.91
CA GLY A 139 4.14 1.01 9.67
C GLY A 139 4.35 2.49 9.37
N SER A 140 3.74 3.00 8.33
CA SER A 140 3.96 4.36 7.84
C SER A 140 3.11 5.40 8.56
N ALA A 141 3.48 6.67 8.41
CA ALA A 141 2.80 7.80 9.03
C ALA A 141 1.35 7.97 8.56
N ILE A 142 0.95 7.41 7.41
CA ILE A 142 -0.41 7.52 6.90
C ILE A 142 -1.40 6.54 7.54
N ALA A 143 -0.91 5.44 8.13
CA ALA A 143 -1.75 4.38 8.67
C ALA A 143 -2.85 4.86 9.64
N PRO A 144 -2.60 5.83 10.55
CA PRO A 144 -3.65 6.35 11.44
C PRO A 144 -4.76 7.14 10.73
N HIS A 145 -4.53 7.58 9.49
CA HIS A 145 -5.44 8.43 8.73
C HIS A 145 -6.34 7.65 7.76
N VAL A 146 -6.22 6.32 7.67
CA VAL A 146 -7.00 5.48 6.77
C VAL A 146 -7.88 4.50 7.55
N ASP A 147 -8.99 4.12 6.94
CA ASP A 147 -9.97 3.21 7.55
C ASP A 147 -9.55 1.75 7.32
N ASP A 148 -8.96 1.43 6.15
CA ASP A 148 -8.37 0.11 5.92
C ASP A 148 -7.32 0.13 4.79
N ILE A 149 -6.51 -0.95 4.73
CA ILE A 149 -5.41 -1.14 3.79
C ILE A 149 -5.55 -2.49 3.10
N PHE A 150 -5.74 -2.48 1.79
CA PHE A 150 -5.80 -3.65 0.93
C PHE A 150 -4.51 -3.74 0.11
N ALA A 151 -3.58 -4.55 0.55
CA ALA A 151 -2.27 -4.70 -0.09
C ALA A 151 -1.73 -6.13 0.09
N CYS A 152 -0.57 -6.43 -0.47
CA CYS A 152 0.01 -7.76 -0.40
C CYS A 152 0.64 -8.03 0.97
N GLU A 153 0.45 -9.23 1.49
CA GLU A 153 1.00 -9.67 2.77
C GLU A 153 1.87 -10.91 2.57
N PHE A 154 2.99 -10.96 3.29
CA PHE A 154 3.78 -12.18 3.40
C PHE A 154 3.28 -13.03 4.57
N ILE A 155 3.13 -14.33 4.32
CA ILE A 155 2.86 -15.30 5.37
C ILE A 155 4.21 -15.81 5.87
N GLU A 156 4.50 -15.57 7.14
CA GLU A 156 5.69 -16.12 7.79
C GLU A 156 5.45 -17.59 8.12
N ALA A 157 6.45 -18.42 7.84
CA ALA A 157 6.42 -19.80 8.28
C ALA A 157 6.53 -19.87 9.80
N PRO A 158 5.82 -20.81 10.47
CA PRO A 158 5.90 -21.02 11.91
C PRO A 158 7.30 -21.45 12.36
#